data_2f5c669972039c4d228be606610fbc76
#
_entry.id   2f5c669972039c4d228be606610fbc76
#
_cell.length_a   1.000
_cell.length_b   1.000
_cell.length_c   1.000
_cell.angle_alpha   90.00
_cell.angle_beta   90.00
_cell.angle_gamma   90.00
#
_symmetry.space_group_name_H-M   'P 1'
#
loop_
_entity.id
_entity.type
_entity.pdbx_description
1 polymer ?
#
loop_
_entity_poly.entity_id
_entity_poly.type
_entity_poly.pdbx_seq_one_letter_code
_entity_poly.pdbx_strand_id
1 'polypeptide(L)'
;GAGITIQDAVNSTTDATITWNSTYDRFYFSHEIQLPDNEKLLVGSGSDLQIYHDATNSIISNLTGELTIQNTSDDKDIFFRSDDGSGGVTTYFQLDGSDTRIAVFKETRFYDSVKAVFGNSADLQIYHDATNSVIWNQTGHLTIQNTSDDKDIIFKSDDGSGGVTTYFLLDGSQAQTRFERN
;
A
#
# COMPACT_ATOMS: atom_id res chain seq x y z
N GLY A 1 -37.33 13.51 -19.86
CA GLY A 1 -37.59 12.20 -19.24
C GLY A 1 -38.52 12.33 -18.07
N ALA A 2 -39.17 11.24 -17.66
CA ALA A 2 -39.96 11.20 -16.44
C ALA A 2 -39.01 11.24 -15.22
N GLY A 3 -39.44 11.91 -14.16
CA GLY A 3 -38.62 12.06 -12.97
C GLY A 3 -39.42 12.56 -11.77
N ILE A 4 -38.76 12.60 -10.61
CA ILE A 4 -39.32 13.19 -9.38
C ILE A 4 -38.56 14.51 -9.16
N THR A 5 -39.29 15.59 -8.88
CA THR A 5 -38.76 16.88 -8.50
C THR A 5 -39.15 17.16 -7.04
N ILE A 6 -38.15 17.50 -6.22
CA ILE A 6 -38.34 17.92 -4.84
C ILE A 6 -38.08 19.42 -4.82
N GLN A 7 -39.14 20.20 -4.61
CA GLN A 7 -39.06 21.66 -4.56
C GLN A 7 -38.47 22.13 -3.22
N ASP A 8 -37.49 22.99 -3.25
CA ASP A 8 -36.89 23.55 -2.04
C ASP A 8 -37.68 24.77 -1.48
N ALA A 9 -38.78 25.15 -2.12
CA ALA A 9 -39.63 26.30 -1.78
C ALA A 9 -38.94 27.67 -1.94
N VAL A 10 -37.71 27.75 -2.45
CA VAL A 10 -36.95 29.00 -2.68
C VAL A 10 -37.11 29.47 -4.12
N ASN A 11 -36.76 28.62 -5.08
CA ASN A 11 -36.93 28.87 -6.52
C ASN A 11 -36.74 27.58 -7.32
N SER A 12 -37.24 27.58 -8.56
CA SER A 12 -37.20 26.39 -9.44
C SER A 12 -35.78 26.05 -9.98
N THR A 13 -34.79 26.86 -9.71
CA THR A 13 -33.39 26.61 -10.19
C THR A 13 -32.58 25.80 -9.19
N THR A 14 -33.02 25.70 -7.93
CA THR A 14 -32.40 24.95 -6.84
C THR A 14 -33.15 23.65 -6.49
N ASP A 15 -34.24 23.33 -7.20
CA ASP A 15 -34.99 22.09 -7.00
C ASP A 15 -34.11 20.84 -7.21
N ALA A 16 -34.18 19.90 -6.29
CA ALA A 16 -33.52 18.59 -6.44
C ALA A 16 -34.34 17.70 -7.38
N THR A 17 -33.71 17.01 -8.28
CA THR A 17 -34.34 16.13 -9.25
C THR A 17 -33.75 14.73 -9.27
N ILE A 18 -34.58 13.71 -9.44
CA ILE A 18 -34.21 12.36 -9.84
C ILE A 18 -34.81 12.13 -11.21
N THR A 19 -34.00 12.08 -12.25
CA THR A 19 -34.48 11.96 -13.64
C THR A 19 -33.95 10.68 -14.29
N TRP A 20 -34.81 10.09 -15.13
CA TRP A 20 -34.39 9.00 -15.99
C TRP A 20 -33.68 9.55 -17.25
N ASN A 21 -32.43 9.19 -17.44
CA ASN A 21 -31.68 9.52 -18.65
C ASN A 21 -31.76 8.36 -19.64
N SER A 22 -32.63 8.50 -20.66
CA SER A 22 -32.86 7.45 -21.66
C SER A 22 -31.72 7.24 -22.64
N THR A 23 -30.77 8.18 -22.72
CA THR A 23 -29.61 8.03 -23.60
C THR A 23 -28.60 7.04 -23.02
N TYR A 24 -28.49 7.03 -21.68
CA TYR A 24 -27.52 6.18 -20.94
C TYR A 24 -28.21 5.09 -20.10
N ASP A 25 -29.56 5.00 -20.16
CA ASP A 25 -30.36 3.99 -19.46
C ASP A 25 -30.09 3.95 -17.94
N ARG A 26 -30.10 5.14 -17.30
CA ARG A 26 -29.74 5.29 -15.88
C ARG A 26 -30.51 6.43 -15.19
N PHE A 27 -30.64 6.35 -13.86
CA PHE A 27 -31.06 7.47 -13.04
C PHE A 27 -29.98 8.51 -12.88
N TYR A 28 -30.35 9.79 -12.94
CA TYR A 28 -29.49 10.94 -12.68
C TYR A 28 -30.05 11.70 -11.46
N PHE A 29 -29.21 11.95 -10.47
CA PHE A 29 -29.48 12.73 -9.27
C PHE A 29 -28.80 14.09 -9.44
N SER A 30 -29.54 15.19 -9.29
CA SER A 30 -28.99 16.54 -9.43
C SER A 30 -28.21 17.00 -8.20
N HIS A 31 -28.42 16.36 -7.06
CA HIS A 31 -27.76 16.66 -5.78
C HIS A 31 -27.16 15.41 -5.17
N GLU A 32 -26.42 15.58 -4.07
CA GLU A 32 -25.78 14.52 -3.31
C GLU A 32 -26.81 13.52 -2.74
N ILE A 33 -26.40 12.26 -2.60
CA ILE A 33 -27.17 11.23 -1.91
C ILE A 33 -26.50 11.00 -0.55
N GLN A 34 -27.20 11.33 0.54
CA GLN A 34 -26.75 11.05 1.89
C GLN A 34 -27.48 9.83 2.44
N LEU A 35 -26.73 8.85 2.90
CA LEU A 35 -27.24 7.73 3.68
C LEU A 35 -26.86 7.97 5.16
N PRO A 36 -27.81 7.86 6.11
CA PRO A 36 -27.49 7.91 7.54
C PRO A 36 -26.53 6.80 7.98
N ASP A 37 -25.97 6.94 9.18
CA ASP A 37 -25.14 5.90 9.79
C ASP A 37 -25.88 4.55 9.84
N ASN A 38 -25.15 3.49 9.59
CA ASN A 38 -25.61 2.10 9.48
C ASN A 38 -26.51 1.80 8.26
N GLU A 39 -26.92 2.81 7.48
CA GLU A 39 -27.58 2.58 6.18
C GLU A 39 -26.53 2.31 5.10
N LYS A 40 -26.84 1.45 4.13
CA LYS A 40 -25.88 0.91 3.18
C LYS A 40 -26.25 1.17 1.74
N LEU A 41 -25.27 1.52 0.92
CA LEU A 41 -25.35 1.31 -0.52
C LEU A 41 -25.07 -0.19 -0.79
N LEU A 42 -26.07 -0.90 -1.30
CA LEU A 42 -26.01 -2.32 -1.61
C LEU A 42 -25.89 -2.52 -3.13
N VAL A 43 -24.93 -3.31 -3.57
CA VAL A 43 -24.73 -3.63 -4.97
C VAL A 43 -24.68 -5.16 -5.13
N GLY A 44 -25.31 -5.66 -6.19
CA GLY A 44 -25.51 -7.09 -6.43
C GLY A 44 -26.81 -7.62 -5.82
N SER A 45 -27.39 -8.70 -6.41
CA SER A 45 -28.66 -9.27 -5.97
C SER A 45 -28.62 -9.88 -4.57
N GLY A 46 -27.43 -10.30 -4.13
CA GLY A 46 -27.16 -10.83 -2.78
C GLY A 46 -26.62 -9.77 -1.81
N SER A 47 -26.66 -8.46 -2.18
CA SER A 47 -26.01 -7.39 -1.41
C SER A 47 -24.49 -7.65 -1.27
N ASP A 48 -23.88 -8.11 -2.33
CA ASP A 48 -22.52 -8.65 -2.36
C ASP A 48 -21.45 -7.60 -2.06
N LEU A 49 -21.62 -6.37 -2.56
CA LEU A 49 -20.79 -5.23 -2.19
C LEU A 49 -21.61 -4.24 -1.35
N GLN A 50 -21.07 -3.81 -0.22
CA GLN A 50 -21.68 -2.87 0.70
C GLN A 50 -20.73 -1.70 0.95
N ILE A 51 -21.25 -0.46 0.88
CA ILE A 51 -20.51 0.76 1.24
C ILE A 51 -21.35 1.51 2.28
N TYR A 52 -20.77 1.80 3.45
CA TYR A 52 -21.49 2.44 4.54
C TYR A 52 -20.55 3.05 5.60
N HIS A 53 -21.13 3.84 6.51
CA HIS A 53 -20.51 4.32 7.73
C HIS A 53 -21.28 3.73 8.93
N ASP A 54 -20.55 3.14 9.91
CA ASP A 54 -21.15 2.48 11.07
C ASP A 54 -21.28 3.37 12.31
N ALA A 55 -21.29 4.69 12.13
CA ALA A 55 -21.18 5.74 13.16
C ALA A 55 -19.74 5.92 13.72
N THR A 56 -18.78 5.15 13.27
CA THR A 56 -17.36 5.24 13.68
C THR A 56 -16.42 5.09 12.48
N ASN A 57 -16.68 4.10 11.63
CA ASN A 57 -15.81 3.71 10.53
C ASN A 57 -16.52 3.76 9.18
N SER A 58 -15.82 4.14 8.13
CA SER A 58 -16.27 4.00 6.74
C SER A 58 -15.79 2.68 6.17
N ILE A 59 -16.70 1.89 5.60
CA ILE A 59 -16.44 0.48 5.24
C ILE A 59 -16.85 0.24 3.79
N ILE A 60 -15.95 -0.40 3.02
CA ILE A 60 -16.23 -1.07 1.75
C ILE A 60 -16.11 -2.57 2.01
N SER A 61 -17.23 -3.29 1.99
CA SER A 61 -17.28 -4.73 2.31
C SER A 61 -17.74 -5.53 1.10
N ASN A 62 -16.87 -6.40 0.58
CA ASN A 62 -17.19 -7.38 -0.45
C ASN A 62 -17.44 -8.73 0.20
N LEU A 63 -18.65 -9.29 0.00
CA LEU A 63 -19.08 -10.54 0.65
C LEU A 63 -18.86 -11.77 -0.23
N THR A 64 -18.77 -11.60 -1.55
CA THR A 64 -18.60 -12.70 -2.50
C THR A 64 -17.64 -12.31 -3.62
N GLY A 65 -16.84 -13.27 -4.09
CA GLY A 65 -15.86 -13.04 -5.14
C GLY A 65 -14.71 -12.12 -4.74
N GLU A 66 -14.02 -11.54 -5.70
CA GLU A 66 -12.87 -10.66 -5.52
C GLU A 66 -13.29 -9.20 -5.52
N LEU A 67 -12.62 -8.36 -4.72
CA LEU A 67 -12.73 -6.91 -4.80
C LEU A 67 -11.56 -6.37 -5.61
N THR A 68 -11.85 -5.83 -6.79
CA THR A 68 -10.86 -5.17 -7.65
C THR A 68 -10.97 -3.66 -7.54
N ILE A 69 -9.84 -3.00 -7.20
CA ILE A 69 -9.69 -1.54 -7.28
C ILE A 69 -8.70 -1.25 -8.40
N GLN A 70 -9.15 -0.64 -9.50
CA GLN A 70 -8.29 -0.42 -10.66
C GLN A 70 -8.43 1.01 -11.19
N ASN A 71 -7.31 1.53 -11.73
CA ASN A 71 -7.29 2.73 -12.56
C ASN A 71 -6.92 2.30 -13.99
N THR A 72 -7.77 2.62 -14.96
CA THR A 72 -7.55 2.25 -16.37
C THR A 72 -7.03 3.41 -17.22
N SER A 73 -6.83 4.58 -16.62
CA SER A 73 -6.24 5.72 -17.32
C SER A 73 -4.74 5.51 -17.50
N ASP A 74 -4.26 5.78 -18.72
CA ASP A 74 -2.86 5.63 -19.08
C ASP A 74 -1.96 6.51 -18.20
N ASP A 75 -0.85 5.95 -17.72
CA ASP A 75 0.14 6.60 -16.83
C ASP A 75 -0.45 7.21 -15.54
N LYS A 76 -1.59 6.69 -15.02
CA LYS A 76 -2.19 7.17 -13.76
C LYS A 76 -2.12 6.13 -12.66
N ASP A 77 -2.01 6.64 -11.44
CA ASP A 77 -1.71 5.86 -10.25
C ASP A 77 -2.95 5.57 -9.39
N ILE A 78 -2.83 4.60 -8.50
CA ILE A 78 -3.70 4.43 -7.35
C ILE A 78 -2.89 4.78 -6.10
N PHE A 79 -3.31 5.83 -5.37
CA PHE A 79 -2.66 6.30 -4.15
C PHE A 79 -3.34 5.75 -2.90
N PHE A 80 -2.54 5.27 -1.94
CA PHE A 80 -2.97 4.97 -0.59
C PHE A 80 -2.41 6.03 0.36
N ARG A 81 -3.32 6.83 0.91
CA ARG A 81 -3.02 8.01 1.74
C ARG A 81 -3.67 7.89 3.11
N SER A 82 -3.02 8.43 4.11
CA SER A 82 -3.57 8.57 5.46
C SER A 82 -2.99 9.81 6.13
N ASP A 83 -3.43 10.07 7.36
CA ASP A 83 -2.89 11.12 8.21
C ASP A 83 -1.37 11.03 8.30
N ASP A 84 -0.70 12.18 8.36
CA ASP A 84 0.77 12.28 8.45
C ASP A 84 1.28 12.36 9.91
N GLY A 85 0.38 12.29 10.90
CA GLY A 85 0.67 12.44 12.31
C GLY A 85 0.75 13.89 12.80
N SER A 86 0.45 14.88 11.92
CA SER A 86 0.49 16.32 12.24
C SER A 86 -0.75 17.09 11.74
N GLY A 87 -1.82 16.37 11.37
CA GLY A 87 -3.09 16.92 10.89
C GLY A 87 -3.14 17.16 9.38
N GLY A 88 -2.15 16.68 8.63
CA GLY A 88 -2.12 16.65 7.17
C GLY A 88 -2.35 15.25 6.61
N VAL A 89 -2.23 15.09 5.29
CA VAL A 89 -2.37 13.81 4.59
C VAL A 89 -1.12 13.55 3.75
N THR A 90 -0.57 12.32 3.87
CA THR A 90 0.60 11.89 3.10
C THR A 90 0.34 10.58 2.36
N THR A 91 1.10 10.33 1.29
CA THR A 91 1.09 9.04 0.59
C THR A 91 1.98 8.05 1.34
N TYR A 92 1.45 6.88 1.65
CA TYR A 92 2.19 5.77 2.24
C TYR A 92 2.77 4.86 1.17
N PHE A 93 1.97 4.48 0.18
CA PHE A 93 2.42 3.77 -1.01
C PHE A 93 1.46 4.05 -2.19
N GLN A 94 1.91 3.72 -3.39
CA GLN A 94 1.10 3.81 -4.60
C GLN A 94 1.37 2.65 -5.55
N LEU A 95 0.38 2.33 -6.37
CA LEU A 95 0.59 1.59 -7.60
C LEU A 95 0.89 2.62 -8.69
N ASP A 96 2.13 2.66 -9.13
CA ASP A 96 2.65 3.62 -10.11
C ASP A 96 2.41 3.06 -11.53
N GLY A 97 1.47 3.68 -12.24
CA GLY A 97 1.07 3.22 -13.58
C GLY A 97 2.11 3.51 -14.64
N SER A 98 2.89 4.60 -14.49
CA SER A 98 3.92 4.99 -15.45
C SER A 98 5.16 4.09 -15.39
N ASP A 99 5.59 3.71 -14.18
CA ASP A 99 6.79 2.89 -13.95
C ASP A 99 6.47 1.41 -13.65
N THR A 100 5.20 1.03 -13.66
CA THR A 100 4.71 -0.35 -13.45
C THR A 100 5.29 -0.98 -12.17
N ARG A 101 5.23 -0.25 -11.05
CA ARG A 101 5.81 -0.67 -9.76
C ARG A 101 4.93 -0.29 -8.57
N ILE A 102 5.22 -0.89 -7.41
CA ILE A 102 4.75 -0.40 -6.12
C ILE A 102 5.82 0.55 -5.58
N ALA A 103 5.48 1.84 -5.39
CA ALA A 103 6.35 2.81 -4.75
C ALA A 103 5.92 2.99 -3.29
N VAL A 104 6.84 2.77 -2.36
CA VAL A 104 6.62 2.89 -0.90
C VAL A 104 7.37 4.14 -0.40
N PHE A 105 6.65 5.06 0.26
CA PHE A 105 7.18 6.37 0.70
C PHE A 105 7.37 6.47 2.21
N LYS A 106 6.91 5.47 2.96
CA LYS A 106 7.04 5.39 4.43
C LYS A 106 7.66 4.07 4.81
N GLU A 107 8.21 4.02 6.03
CA GLU A 107 8.78 2.80 6.59
C GLU A 107 7.76 1.65 6.56
N THR A 108 8.20 0.49 6.09
CA THR A 108 7.40 -0.74 6.14
C THR A 108 7.90 -1.59 7.30
N ARG A 109 7.04 -1.84 8.30
CA ARG A 109 7.37 -2.66 9.46
C ARG A 109 6.83 -4.07 9.29
N PHE A 110 7.74 -5.03 9.35
CA PHE A 110 7.43 -6.45 9.51
C PHE A 110 7.55 -6.79 11.00
N TYR A 111 6.47 -7.28 11.62
CA TYR A 111 6.49 -7.72 13.01
C TYR A 111 7.28 -9.02 13.16
N ASP A 112 7.58 -9.40 14.42
CA ASP A 112 8.31 -10.63 14.72
C ASP A 112 7.66 -11.85 14.06
N SER A 113 8.49 -12.69 13.48
CA SER A 113 8.10 -13.88 12.71
C SER A 113 7.36 -13.62 11.39
N VAL A 114 7.06 -12.35 11.04
CA VAL A 114 6.57 -11.97 9.72
C VAL A 114 7.76 -11.80 8.77
N LYS A 115 7.71 -12.43 7.62
CA LYS A 115 8.84 -12.52 6.68
C LYS A 115 8.63 -11.65 5.45
N ALA A 116 9.66 -10.93 5.03
CA ALA A 116 9.78 -10.49 3.65
C ALA A 116 10.26 -11.70 2.82
N VAL A 117 9.46 -12.11 1.82
CA VAL A 117 9.66 -13.35 1.06
C VAL A 117 9.87 -13.02 -0.41
N PHE A 118 10.87 -13.65 -1.03
CA PHE A 118 11.21 -13.48 -2.44
C PHE A 118 11.32 -14.85 -3.12
N GLY A 119 10.87 -14.91 -4.38
CA GLY A 119 10.80 -16.14 -5.18
C GLY A 119 9.49 -16.93 -4.95
N ASN A 120 9.09 -17.72 -5.94
CA ASN A 120 7.81 -18.45 -5.94
C ASN A 120 7.70 -19.50 -4.83
N SER A 121 8.86 -20.02 -4.37
CA SER A 121 8.95 -21.04 -3.32
C SER A 121 9.51 -20.48 -2.01
N ALA A 122 9.41 -19.17 -1.79
CA ALA A 122 9.98 -18.51 -0.62
C ALA A 122 11.51 -18.70 -0.51
N ASP A 123 12.20 -18.63 -1.64
CA ASP A 123 13.61 -18.98 -1.79
C ASP A 123 14.56 -18.10 -0.97
N LEU A 124 14.29 -16.80 -0.87
CA LEU A 124 14.97 -15.88 0.03
C LEU A 124 13.98 -15.31 1.04
N GLN A 125 14.32 -15.34 2.32
CA GLN A 125 13.53 -14.81 3.43
C GLN A 125 14.37 -13.87 4.28
N ILE A 126 13.80 -12.71 4.67
CA ILE A 126 14.41 -11.76 5.62
C ILE A 126 13.39 -11.50 6.72
N TYR A 127 13.77 -11.73 7.99
CA TYR A 127 12.87 -11.59 9.13
C TYR A 127 13.61 -11.47 10.46
N HIS A 128 12.87 -11.10 11.52
CA HIS A 128 13.26 -11.19 12.92
C HIS A 128 12.34 -12.18 13.63
N ASP A 129 12.90 -13.13 14.41
CA ASP A 129 12.12 -14.19 15.07
C ASP A 129 11.78 -13.91 16.53
N ALA A 130 11.82 -12.64 16.96
CA ALA A 130 11.76 -12.12 18.33
C ALA A 130 13.09 -12.26 19.12
N THR A 131 14.12 -12.86 18.53
CA THR A 131 15.45 -13.01 19.14
C THR A 131 16.55 -12.68 18.16
N ASN A 132 16.45 -13.20 16.95
CA ASN A 132 17.49 -13.12 15.92
C ASN A 132 16.96 -12.50 14.63
N SER A 133 17.81 -11.74 13.95
CA SER A 133 17.59 -11.28 12.58
C SER A 133 18.25 -12.25 11.59
N VAL A 134 17.49 -12.68 10.59
CA VAL A 134 17.88 -13.76 9.66
C VAL A 134 17.73 -13.32 8.22
N ILE A 135 18.77 -13.57 7.40
CA ILE A 135 18.71 -13.61 5.94
C ILE A 135 18.88 -15.06 5.55
N TRP A 136 17.83 -15.71 5.07
CA TRP A 136 17.81 -17.13 4.79
C TRP A 136 17.58 -17.40 3.30
N ASN A 137 18.63 -17.88 2.63
CA ASN A 137 18.59 -18.32 1.24
C ASN A 137 18.48 -19.84 1.21
N GLN A 138 17.41 -20.36 0.58
CA GLN A 138 17.11 -21.80 0.53
C GLN A 138 17.61 -22.48 -0.74
N THR A 139 17.75 -21.73 -1.84
CA THR A 139 18.13 -22.27 -3.15
C THR A 139 19.17 -21.39 -3.82
N GLY A 140 20.13 -22.01 -4.52
CA GLY A 140 21.19 -21.30 -5.24
C GLY A 140 22.18 -20.57 -4.33
N HIS A 141 22.91 -19.63 -4.89
CA HIS A 141 23.89 -18.83 -4.17
C HIS A 141 23.27 -17.56 -3.59
N LEU A 142 23.67 -17.17 -2.38
CA LEU A 142 23.44 -15.83 -1.85
C LEU A 142 24.64 -14.95 -2.23
N THR A 143 24.41 -13.96 -3.09
CA THR A 143 25.45 -13.01 -3.49
C THR A 143 25.21 -11.68 -2.78
N ILE A 144 26.23 -11.18 -2.07
CA ILE A 144 26.27 -9.81 -1.50
C ILE A 144 27.33 -9.05 -2.28
N GLN A 145 26.92 -8.02 -3.00
CA GLN A 145 27.77 -7.33 -3.98
C GLN A 145 27.72 -5.82 -3.78
N ASN A 146 28.89 -5.17 -3.83
CA ASN A 146 29.02 -3.73 -3.98
C ASN A 146 29.68 -3.43 -5.33
N THR A 147 29.04 -2.63 -6.19
CA THR A 147 29.55 -2.28 -7.52
C THR A 147 30.13 -0.88 -7.61
N SER A 148 30.10 -0.12 -6.50
CA SER A 148 30.69 1.22 -6.45
C SER A 148 32.20 1.13 -6.45
N ASP A 149 32.84 1.94 -7.30
CA ASP A 149 34.30 1.99 -7.45
C ASP A 149 34.99 2.35 -6.12
N ASP A 150 36.03 1.63 -5.76
CA ASP A 150 36.79 1.80 -4.52
C ASP A 150 36.00 1.71 -3.21
N LYS A 151 34.83 1.05 -3.21
CA LYS A 151 33.99 0.87 -2.00
C LYS A 151 33.98 -0.58 -1.54
N ASP A 152 33.87 -0.73 -0.22
CA ASP A 152 34.02 -1.99 0.47
C ASP A 152 32.69 -2.66 0.81
N ILE A 153 32.73 -3.97 1.08
CA ILE A 153 31.73 -4.66 1.89
C ILE A 153 32.35 -4.89 3.26
N ILE A 154 31.75 -4.31 4.32
CA ILE A 154 32.31 -4.24 5.66
C ILE A 154 31.49 -5.06 6.64
N PHE A 155 32.12 -5.95 7.40
CA PHE A 155 31.50 -6.76 8.44
C PHE A 155 31.94 -6.25 9.82
N LYS A 156 30.93 -5.84 10.62
CA LYS A 156 31.14 -5.27 11.96
C LYS A 156 30.33 -6.05 13.00
N SER A 157 30.85 -6.11 14.20
CA SER A 157 30.15 -6.64 15.35
C SER A 157 30.59 -5.92 16.64
N ASP A 158 29.99 -6.29 17.78
CA ASP A 158 30.41 -5.81 19.10
C ASP A 158 31.91 -6.02 19.33
N ASP A 159 32.55 -5.06 19.99
CA ASP A 159 33.98 -5.10 20.27
C ASP A 159 34.35 -5.76 21.63
N GLY A 160 33.33 -6.25 22.36
CA GLY A 160 33.45 -6.83 23.69
C GLY A 160 33.50 -5.80 24.82
N SER A 161 33.30 -4.51 24.52
CA SER A 161 33.32 -3.41 25.51
C SER A 161 32.13 -2.44 25.34
N GLY A 162 31.10 -2.85 24.58
CA GLY A 162 29.86 -2.08 24.32
C GLY A 162 29.97 -1.14 23.12
N GLY A 163 31.03 -1.24 22.32
CA GLY A 163 31.20 -0.55 21.04
C GLY A 163 31.03 -1.48 19.85
N VAL A 164 31.26 -0.96 18.63
CA VAL A 164 31.22 -1.72 17.38
C VAL A 164 32.52 -1.53 16.63
N THR A 165 33.13 -2.64 16.18
CA THR A 165 34.37 -2.63 15.40
C THR A 165 34.25 -3.42 14.11
N THR A 166 35.11 -3.14 13.14
CA THR A 166 35.25 -3.93 11.92
C THR A 166 36.07 -5.18 12.22
N TYR A 167 35.57 -6.34 11.84
CA TYR A 167 36.25 -7.62 11.97
C TYR A 167 36.95 -8.00 10.67
N PHE A 168 36.27 -7.87 9.53
CA PHE A 168 36.86 -8.05 8.20
C PHE A 168 36.07 -7.25 7.15
N LEU A 169 36.67 -7.08 6.00
CA LEU A 169 36.07 -6.41 4.86
C LEU A 169 36.59 -6.98 3.54
N LEU A 170 35.80 -6.82 2.48
CA LEU A 170 36.23 -6.94 1.10
C LEU A 170 36.62 -5.53 0.65
N ASP A 171 37.89 -5.26 0.49
CA ASP A 171 38.49 -3.96 0.13
C ASP A 171 38.37 -3.77 -1.38
N GLY A 172 37.47 -2.89 -1.84
CA GLY A 172 37.28 -2.63 -3.25
C GLY A 172 38.46 -1.92 -3.91
N SER A 173 39.18 -1.06 -3.17
CA SER A 173 40.33 -0.31 -3.69
C SER A 173 41.58 -1.18 -3.89
N GLN A 174 41.72 -2.21 -3.07
CA GLN A 174 42.88 -3.11 -3.08
C GLN A 174 42.59 -4.49 -3.69
N ALA A 175 41.31 -4.76 -4.05
CA ALA A 175 40.82 -6.05 -4.55
C ALA A 175 41.23 -7.23 -3.64
N GLN A 176 41.11 -7.08 -2.31
CA GLN A 176 41.53 -8.06 -1.32
C GLN A 176 40.58 -8.19 -0.14
N THR A 177 40.69 -9.30 0.59
CA THR A 177 40.05 -9.45 1.90
C THR A 177 40.99 -8.96 2.98
N ARG A 178 40.52 -8.07 3.86
CA ARG A 178 41.28 -7.58 5.02
C ARG A 178 40.61 -8.05 6.31
N PHE A 179 41.42 -8.61 7.21
CA PHE A 179 41.05 -8.92 8.59
C PHE A 179 41.60 -7.84 9.51
N GLU A 180 40.74 -7.18 10.29
CA GLU A 180 41.13 -6.07 11.18
C GLU A 180 41.32 -6.55 12.63
N ARG A 181 40.84 -7.78 12.94
CA ARG A 181 40.98 -8.43 14.25
C ARG A 181 41.51 -9.86 14.07
N ASN A 182 42.44 -10.25 14.93
CA ASN A 182 42.97 -11.62 15.09
C ASN A 182 42.26 -12.32 16.24
#